data_7d123426a068f485eed93c81ee65eda8
#
_entry.id   7d123426a068f485eed93c81ee65eda8
#
_cell.length_a   1.000
_cell.length_b   1.000
_cell.length_c   1.000
_cell.angle_alpha   90.00
_cell.angle_beta   90.00
_cell.angle_gamma   90.00
#
_symmetry.space_group_name_H-M   'P 1'
#
loop_
_entity.id
_entity.type
_entity.pdbx_description
1 polymer ?
#
loop_
_entity_poly.entity_id
_entity_poly.type
_entity_poly.pdbx_seq_one_letter_code
_entity_poly.pdbx_strand_id
1 'polypeptide(L)'
;DVVRRTLDVDAGHAPQPPPPDPKPDDKGDAPIPAAGLRVLMVFESADAAALTAKQQAAIYGKATRDLLNSKCVVGPDGKTREWRIFDKDVDAAADSKLWGDAMKRPRKSLPWLVVSNGAAGFEGPLESAEQVAELVKKFGG
;
A
#
# COMPACT_ATOMS: atom_id res chain seq x y z
N ASP A 1 1.87 -32.70 -21.18
CA ASP A 1 1.56 -32.97 -20.66
C ASP A 1 1.54 -32.86 -20.96
N VAL A 2 1.41 -32.52 -21.10
CA VAL A 2 1.12 -32.70 -20.63
C VAL A 2 1.03 -32.56 -20.87
N VAL A 3 1.14 -32.16 -21.03
CA VAL A 3 0.91 -32.25 -20.48
C VAL A 3 0.92 -32.00 -20.58
N ARG A 4 0.88 -31.63 -20.52
CA ARG A 4 0.75 -31.50 -19.96
C ARG A 4 0.85 -31.22 -19.73
N ARG A 5 1.02 -31.02 -20.08
CA ARG A 5 0.95 -30.85 -19.42
C ARG A 5 1.07 -30.54 -19.10
N THR A 6 1.34 -30.39 -19.62
CA THR A 6 1.25 -30.36 -18.86
C THR A 6 1.30 -30.12 -18.70
N LEU A 7 1.54 -29.63 -18.77
CA LEU A 7 1.46 -29.71 -18.04
C LEU A 7 1.45 -29.42 -17.80
N ASP A 8 1.76 -29.08 -17.72
CA ASP A 8 1.68 -29.24 -16.96
C ASP A 8 1.78 -29.07 -16.78
N VAL A 9 2.08 -28.59 -16.79
CA VAL A 9 2.13 -28.89 -16.05
C VAL A 9 2.27 -28.81 -15.91
N ASP A 10 2.58 -28.56 -15.79
CA ASP A 10 2.62 -28.91 -15.14
C ASP A 10 2.74 -28.91 -14.92
N ALA A 11 2.87 -28.94 -14.88
CA ALA A 11 2.98 -29.14 -14.34
C ALA A 11 3.12 -29.01 -14.09
N GLY A 12 3.30 -29.12 -13.91
CA GLY A 12 3.64 -28.88 -13.43
C GLY A 12 3.52 -28.26 -13.65
N HIS A 13 3.88 -28.34 -13.67
CA HIS A 13 3.94 -27.62 -13.93
C HIS A 13 4.50 -26.74 -14.71
N ALA A 14 4.18 -26.83 -15.40
CA ALA A 14 4.57 -25.67 -16.12
C ALA A 14 4.55 -24.47 -15.18
N PRO A 15 5.62 -23.61 -15.13
CA PRO A 15 5.53 -22.43 -14.31
C PRO A 15 4.34 -21.63 -14.78
N GLN A 16 3.49 -21.27 -13.89
CA GLN A 16 2.41 -20.40 -14.22
C GLN A 16 2.97 -19.08 -14.73
N PRO A 17 2.39 -18.50 -15.75
CA PRO A 17 2.70 -17.13 -16.06
C PRO A 17 2.40 -16.27 -14.84
N PRO A 18 3.19 -15.24 -14.59
CA PRO A 18 2.86 -14.37 -13.48
C PRO A 18 1.42 -13.89 -13.66
N PRO A 19 0.68 -13.79 -12.58
CA PRO A 19 -0.67 -13.25 -12.70
C PRO A 19 -0.61 -11.84 -13.27
N PRO A 20 -1.63 -11.41 -13.99
CA PRO A 20 -1.68 -10.02 -14.43
C PRO A 20 -1.54 -9.11 -13.21
N ASP A 21 -1.03 -7.91 -13.43
CA ASP A 21 -0.94 -6.94 -12.36
C ASP A 21 -2.27 -6.88 -11.63
N PRO A 22 -2.26 -6.99 -10.30
CA PRO A 22 -3.51 -6.93 -9.57
C PRO A 22 -4.19 -5.59 -9.82
N LYS A 23 -5.48 -5.65 -9.98
CA LYS A 23 -6.26 -4.43 -10.03
C LYS A 23 -6.20 -3.76 -8.66
N PRO A 24 -6.32 -2.42 -8.60
CA PRO A 24 -6.24 -1.73 -7.32
C PRO A 24 -7.19 -2.25 -6.25
N ASP A 25 -8.28 -2.89 -6.64
CA ASP A 25 -9.27 -3.39 -5.71
C ASP A 25 -9.37 -4.91 -5.70
N ASP A 26 -8.35 -5.62 -6.18
CA ASP A 26 -8.35 -7.07 -6.16
C ASP A 26 -8.46 -7.59 -4.74
N LYS A 27 -9.32 -8.56 -4.56
CA LYS A 27 -9.56 -9.17 -3.26
C LYS A 27 -8.56 -10.27 -2.99
N GLY A 28 -8.20 -10.44 -1.73
CA GLY A 28 -7.33 -11.51 -1.30
C GLY A 28 -5.87 -11.22 -1.45
N ASP A 29 -5.52 -10.07 -1.99
CA ASP A 29 -4.14 -9.70 -2.27
C ASP A 29 -3.78 -8.41 -1.57
N ALA A 30 -3.92 -8.40 -0.25
CA ALA A 30 -3.62 -7.23 0.53
C ALA A 30 -2.13 -6.89 0.45
N PRO A 31 -1.78 -5.65 0.10
CA PRO A 31 -0.38 -5.24 0.06
C PRO A 31 0.33 -5.36 1.41
N ILE A 32 -0.41 -5.15 2.49
CA ILE A 32 0.11 -5.33 3.84
C ILE A 32 -0.69 -6.44 4.49
N PRO A 33 -0.08 -7.61 4.71
CA PRO A 33 -0.81 -8.81 5.13
C PRO A 33 -1.08 -8.86 6.65
N ALA A 34 -1.70 -7.84 7.15
CA ALA A 34 -2.06 -7.77 8.57
C ALA A 34 -3.46 -7.18 8.70
N ALA A 35 -4.25 -7.75 9.61
CA ALA A 35 -5.62 -7.32 9.80
C ALA A 35 -5.69 -5.87 10.27
N GLY A 36 -6.70 -5.15 9.80
CA GLY A 36 -6.92 -3.76 10.15
C GLY A 36 -6.42 -2.82 9.07
N LEU A 37 -7.06 -1.66 9.01
CA LEU A 37 -6.74 -0.69 7.98
C LEU A 37 -5.37 -0.07 8.22
N ARG A 38 -4.53 -0.10 7.20
CA ARG A 38 -3.20 0.53 7.20
C ARG A 38 -3.01 1.34 5.94
N VAL A 39 -2.29 2.44 6.05
CA VAL A 39 -2.01 3.33 4.92
C VAL A 39 -0.54 3.68 4.93
N LEU A 40 0.07 3.60 3.76
CA LEU A 40 1.46 3.99 3.56
C LEU A 40 1.54 4.96 2.38
N MET A 41 2.22 6.07 2.58
CA MET A 41 2.54 6.99 1.51
C MET A 41 4.07 7.09 1.41
N VAL A 42 4.58 6.96 0.19
CA VAL A 42 6.03 7.04 -0.06
C VAL A 42 6.27 8.15 -1.06
N PHE A 43 7.23 9.02 -0.77
CA PHE A 43 7.52 10.13 -1.66
C PHE A 43 9.03 10.42 -1.65
N GLU A 44 9.47 11.27 -2.57
CA GLU A 44 10.85 11.73 -2.62
C GLU A 44 10.92 13.10 -1.97
N SER A 45 11.46 13.16 -0.77
CA SER A 45 11.46 14.41 -0.01
C SER A 45 12.32 15.49 -0.69
N ALA A 46 13.36 15.09 -1.42
CA ALA A 46 14.17 16.04 -2.17
C ALA A 46 13.37 16.71 -3.29
N ASP A 47 12.31 16.08 -3.77
CA ASP A 47 11.45 16.60 -4.84
C ASP A 47 10.09 17.06 -4.31
N ALA A 48 9.98 17.33 -3.02
CA ALA A 48 8.70 17.73 -2.41
C ALA A 48 8.09 18.96 -3.09
N ALA A 49 8.92 19.87 -3.57
CA ALA A 49 8.45 21.07 -4.26
C ALA A 49 7.78 20.75 -5.60
N ALA A 50 8.06 19.57 -6.18
CA ALA A 50 7.46 19.16 -7.45
C ALA A 50 6.09 18.51 -7.26
N LEU A 51 5.67 18.24 -6.04
CA LEU A 51 4.34 17.67 -5.76
C LEU A 51 3.26 18.65 -6.14
N THR A 52 2.16 18.13 -6.70
CA THR A 52 0.99 18.98 -6.96
C THR A 52 0.39 19.45 -5.63
N ALA A 53 -0.41 20.51 -5.68
CA ALA A 53 -1.10 20.97 -4.48
C ALA A 53 -1.97 19.87 -3.86
N LYS A 54 -2.60 19.05 -4.70
CA LYS A 54 -3.42 17.92 -4.23
C LYS A 54 -2.59 16.85 -3.55
N GLN A 55 -1.41 16.54 -4.09
CA GLN A 55 -0.49 15.59 -3.47
C GLN A 55 0.05 16.12 -2.15
N GLN A 56 0.39 17.40 -2.11
CA GLN A 56 0.86 18.03 -0.86
C GLN A 56 -0.23 17.98 0.22
N ALA A 57 -1.48 18.21 -0.15
CA ALA A 57 -2.59 18.12 0.79
C ALA A 57 -2.72 16.70 1.35
N ALA A 58 -2.49 15.68 0.53
CA ALA A 58 -2.55 14.30 0.99
C ALA A 58 -1.41 13.99 1.97
N ILE A 59 -0.19 14.46 1.68
CA ILE A 59 0.99 14.11 2.47
C ILE A 59 1.08 14.96 3.74
N TYR A 60 0.81 16.26 3.63
CA TYR A 60 1.05 17.21 4.71
C TYR A 60 -0.23 17.74 5.35
N GLY A 61 -1.39 17.48 4.77
CA GLY A 61 -2.64 18.07 5.22
C GLY A 61 -3.14 17.52 6.54
N LYS A 62 -3.62 18.41 7.39
CA LYS A 62 -4.19 18.01 8.68
C LYS A 62 -5.42 17.13 8.52
N ALA A 63 -6.28 17.42 7.55
CA ALA A 63 -7.50 16.65 7.32
C ALA A 63 -7.19 15.19 7.02
N THR A 64 -6.16 14.94 6.20
CA THR A 64 -5.74 13.56 5.90
C THR A 64 -5.24 12.86 7.16
N ARG A 65 -4.43 13.54 7.95
CA ARG A 65 -3.90 12.95 9.19
C ARG A 65 -5.00 12.65 10.19
N ASP A 66 -5.94 13.56 10.33
CA ASP A 66 -7.08 13.36 11.22
C ASP A 66 -7.90 12.16 10.79
N LEU A 67 -8.13 12.01 9.47
CA LEU A 67 -8.84 10.87 8.92
C LEU A 67 -8.10 9.57 9.21
N LEU A 68 -6.80 9.52 8.95
CA LEU A 68 -6.00 8.33 9.19
C LEU A 68 -5.97 7.98 10.67
N ASN A 69 -5.88 8.98 11.55
CA ASN A 69 -5.91 8.75 12.98
C ASN A 69 -7.25 8.23 13.48
N SER A 70 -8.32 8.46 12.74
CA SER A 70 -9.65 7.97 13.13
C SER A 70 -9.98 6.62 12.54
N LYS A 71 -9.37 6.24 11.42
CA LYS A 71 -9.77 5.04 10.67
C LYS A 71 -8.74 3.93 10.69
N CYS A 72 -7.46 4.24 10.77
CA CYS A 72 -6.43 3.21 10.77
C CYS A 72 -6.43 2.44 12.09
N VAL A 73 -6.06 1.16 12.01
CA VAL A 73 -5.97 0.31 13.19
C VAL A 73 -4.88 0.83 14.13
N VAL A 74 -5.04 0.56 15.42
CA VAL A 74 -4.04 0.86 16.42
C VAL A 74 -2.99 -0.26 16.41
N GLY A 75 -1.72 0.11 16.48
CA GLY A 75 -0.63 -0.85 16.46
C GLY A 75 -0.44 -1.59 17.78
N PRO A 76 0.64 -2.39 17.85
CA PRO A 76 0.87 -3.24 19.03
C PRO A 76 1.06 -2.48 20.34
N ASP A 77 1.44 -1.20 20.27
CA ASP A 77 1.63 -0.38 21.46
C ASP A 77 0.30 0.10 22.06
N GLY A 78 -0.81 -0.13 21.37
CA GLY A 78 -2.13 0.31 21.81
C GLY A 78 -2.38 1.80 21.66
N LYS A 79 -1.48 2.52 21.01
CA LYS A 79 -1.56 3.99 20.91
C LYS A 79 -1.34 4.51 19.51
N THR A 80 -0.34 4.00 18.81
CA THR A 80 0.06 4.52 17.51
C THR A 80 -0.83 3.96 16.43
N ARG A 81 -1.42 4.84 15.63
CA ARG A 81 -2.22 4.42 14.48
C ARG A 81 -1.31 3.91 13.37
N GLU A 82 -1.77 2.93 12.64
CA GLU A 82 -0.97 2.22 11.65
C GLU A 82 -1.06 2.90 10.29
N TRP A 83 -0.51 4.09 10.21
CA TRP A 83 -0.28 4.78 8.93
C TRP A 83 1.10 5.43 8.98
N ARG A 84 1.75 5.48 7.83
CA ARG A 84 3.10 6.03 7.73
C ARG A 84 3.23 6.85 6.46
N ILE A 85 4.01 7.91 6.55
CA ILE A 85 4.40 8.73 5.40
C ILE A 85 5.92 8.76 5.43
N PHE A 86 6.54 8.05 4.48
CA PHE A 86 7.99 7.87 4.47
C PHE A 86 8.61 8.47 3.23
N ASP A 87 9.81 9.02 3.38
CA ASP A 87 10.68 9.23 2.23
C ASP A 87 11.08 7.88 1.65
N LYS A 88 11.35 7.84 0.34
CA LYS A 88 11.65 6.58 -0.36
C LYS A 88 12.86 5.83 0.21
N ASP A 89 13.77 6.53 0.86
CA ASP A 89 15.01 5.96 1.37
C ASP A 89 14.95 5.61 2.87
N VAL A 90 13.80 5.75 3.50
CA VAL A 90 13.64 5.42 4.91
C VAL A 90 13.81 3.92 5.14
N ASP A 91 14.57 3.57 6.16
CA ASP A 91 14.66 2.18 6.61
C ASP A 91 13.46 1.88 7.51
N ALA A 92 12.37 1.49 6.89
CA ALA A 92 11.13 1.23 7.62
C ALA A 92 11.19 -0.03 8.48
N ALA A 93 12.16 -0.92 8.23
CA ALA A 93 12.36 -2.09 9.08
C ALA A 93 12.77 -1.71 10.50
N ALA A 94 13.36 -0.52 10.67
CA ALA A 94 13.67 0.00 12.00
C ALA A 94 12.39 0.33 12.78
N ASP A 95 11.29 0.66 12.10
CA ASP A 95 9.99 0.85 12.74
C ASP A 95 9.37 -0.53 13.04
N SER A 96 9.20 -1.35 12.02
CA SER A 96 8.73 -2.72 12.19
C SER A 96 8.99 -3.51 10.91
N LYS A 97 9.03 -4.84 11.06
CA LYS A 97 9.18 -5.73 9.90
C LYS A 97 8.03 -5.52 8.90
N LEU A 98 6.83 -5.30 9.40
CA LEU A 98 5.65 -5.10 8.57
C LEU A 98 5.83 -3.90 7.64
N TRP A 99 6.27 -2.76 8.18
CA TRP A 99 6.52 -1.56 7.38
C TRP A 99 7.74 -1.72 6.48
N GLY A 100 8.76 -2.42 6.96
CA GLY A 100 9.92 -2.74 6.14
C GLY A 100 9.55 -3.55 4.91
N ASP A 101 8.72 -4.56 5.09
CA ASP A 101 8.25 -5.39 3.98
C ASP A 101 7.36 -4.57 3.03
N ALA A 102 6.53 -3.70 3.56
CA ALA A 102 5.69 -2.83 2.74
C ALA A 102 6.53 -1.89 1.86
N MET A 103 7.62 -1.37 2.41
CA MET A 103 8.53 -0.49 1.67
C MET A 103 9.31 -1.22 0.58
N LYS A 104 9.43 -2.53 0.66
CA LYS A 104 10.12 -3.34 -0.36
C LYS A 104 9.24 -3.64 -1.56
N ARG A 105 7.95 -3.41 -1.47
CA ARG A 105 7.07 -3.67 -2.60
C ARG A 105 7.38 -2.73 -3.75
N PRO A 106 7.26 -3.21 -5.00
CA PRO A 106 7.60 -2.38 -6.18
C PRO A 106 6.73 -1.13 -6.26
N ARG A 107 7.35 -0.05 -6.65
CA ARG A 107 6.67 1.23 -6.91
C ARG A 107 7.03 1.71 -8.30
N LYS A 108 6.03 2.06 -9.08
CA LYS A 108 6.26 2.51 -10.46
C LYS A 108 6.55 4.00 -10.55
N SER A 109 6.19 4.75 -9.53
CA SER A 109 6.36 6.20 -9.52
C SER A 109 6.33 6.70 -8.09
N LEU A 110 6.61 7.97 -7.91
CA LEU A 110 6.49 8.66 -6.61
C LEU A 110 5.75 9.97 -6.85
N PRO A 111 4.91 10.38 -5.94
CA PRO A 111 4.55 9.70 -4.69
C PRO A 111 3.67 8.47 -4.92
N TRP A 112 3.74 7.54 -4.02
CA TRP A 112 3.06 6.24 -4.12
C TRP A 112 2.17 6.03 -2.91
N LEU A 113 1.02 5.39 -3.11
CA LEU A 113 0.03 5.16 -2.06
C LEU A 113 -0.27 3.68 -1.93
N VAL A 114 -0.27 3.21 -0.70
CA VAL A 114 -0.69 1.84 -0.37
C VAL A 114 -1.77 1.93 0.69
N VAL A 115 -2.89 1.28 0.46
CA VAL A 115 -3.98 1.17 1.43
C VAL A 115 -4.31 -0.32 1.56
N SER A 116 -4.40 -0.83 2.77
CA SER A 116 -4.60 -2.26 2.99
C SER A 116 -5.42 -2.50 4.24
N ASN A 117 -6.31 -3.51 4.20
CA ASN A 117 -7.05 -3.93 5.40
C ASN A 117 -6.73 -5.37 5.82
N GLY A 118 -5.70 -5.95 5.20
CA GLY A 118 -5.31 -7.33 5.48
C GLY A 118 -5.99 -8.36 4.60
N ALA A 119 -7.10 -8.01 3.98
CA ALA A 119 -7.82 -8.90 3.05
C ALA A 119 -7.74 -8.39 1.63
N ALA A 120 -7.73 -7.06 1.45
CA ALA A 120 -7.69 -6.42 0.14
C ALA A 120 -7.01 -5.07 0.29
N GLY A 121 -6.73 -4.42 -0.82
CA GLY A 121 -6.11 -3.11 -0.76
C GLY A 121 -5.87 -2.49 -2.11
N PHE A 122 -5.13 -1.39 -2.09
CA PHE A 122 -4.79 -0.59 -3.26
C PHE A 122 -3.30 -0.29 -3.24
N GLU A 123 -2.67 -0.35 -4.39
CA GLU A 123 -1.31 0.17 -4.61
C GLU A 123 -1.32 0.97 -5.89
N GLY A 124 -0.88 2.20 -5.83
CA GLY A 124 -0.85 3.05 -7.01
C GLY A 124 -0.32 4.44 -6.74
N PRO A 125 -0.27 5.28 -7.78
CA PRO A 125 0.18 6.66 -7.60
C PRO A 125 -0.71 7.43 -6.63
N LEU A 126 -0.07 8.21 -5.78
CA LEU A 126 -0.80 9.12 -4.90
C LEU A 126 -1.21 10.35 -5.69
N GLU A 127 -2.48 10.69 -5.70
CA GLU A 127 -3.00 11.77 -6.49
C GLU A 127 -3.58 12.92 -5.67
N SER A 128 -4.30 12.61 -4.59
CA SER A 128 -4.99 13.64 -3.83
C SER A 128 -5.43 13.13 -2.46
N ALA A 129 -5.80 14.07 -1.59
CA ALA A 129 -6.39 13.74 -0.30
C ALA A 129 -7.75 13.07 -0.48
N GLU A 130 -8.51 13.46 -1.50
CA GLU A 130 -9.81 12.83 -1.81
C GLU A 130 -9.63 11.36 -2.16
N GLN A 131 -8.59 11.05 -2.93
CA GLN A 131 -8.26 9.65 -3.25
C GLN A 131 -8.03 8.85 -1.97
N VAL A 132 -7.23 9.37 -1.06
CA VAL A 132 -6.95 8.71 0.21
C VAL A 132 -8.24 8.49 0.99
N ALA A 133 -9.08 9.51 1.07
CA ALA A 133 -10.34 9.43 1.81
C ALA A 133 -11.27 8.35 1.23
N GLU A 134 -11.38 8.28 -0.10
CA GLU A 134 -12.23 7.28 -0.74
C GLU A 134 -11.72 5.87 -0.51
N LEU A 135 -10.40 5.68 -0.60
CA LEU A 135 -9.81 4.36 -0.37
C LEU A 135 -9.91 3.93 1.08
N VAL A 136 -9.72 4.85 2.00
CA VAL A 136 -9.90 4.58 3.43
C VAL A 136 -11.34 4.17 3.71
N LYS A 137 -12.31 4.85 3.10
CA LYS A 137 -13.72 4.48 3.23
C LYS A 137 -14.00 3.11 2.63
N LYS A 138 -13.43 2.82 1.46
CA LYS A 138 -13.65 1.56 0.77
C LYS A 138 -13.10 0.36 1.55
N PHE A 139 -11.91 0.48 2.09
CA PHE A 139 -11.23 -0.64 2.75
C PHE A 139 -11.34 -0.61 4.28
N GLY A 140 -11.64 0.52 4.84
CA GLY A 140 -11.70 0.68 6.30
C GLY A 140 -13.08 0.67 6.89
N GLY A 141 -14.07 0.64 6.06
CA GLY A 141 -15.33 0.60 6.62
C GLY A 141 -16.51 0.85 5.96
#